data_a707ee65f659ac9ff18aeda105f0080b
#
_entry.id   a707ee65f659ac9ff18aeda105f0080b
#
_cell.length_a   1.000
_cell.length_b   1.000
_cell.length_c   1.000
_cell.angle_alpha   90.00
_cell.angle_beta   90.00
_cell.angle_gamma   90.00
#
_symmetry.space_group_name_H-M   'P 1'
#
loop_
_entity.id
_entity.type
_entity.pdbx_description
1 polymer ?
#
loop_
_entity_poly.entity_id
_entity_poly.type
_entity_poly.pdbx_seq_one_letter_code
_entity_poly.pdbx_strand_id
1 'polypeptide(L)'
;MLNAIIAPVIVFAIIVIVHEGGHFFMAKLTGMKVDEFAVGFGPKIVSFRKGETLYSLRAIPLGGYNKIAGMNRDDLDDPRAFRQRPTWAKLLVIAGGALFNILLAFFIFTAIFFINGIHTFKDIPVAGSVLEESSAARAGIKAGDKIISINEEKVERWEDIGRIVSDKAGRVLSVVIDSEGVKKTVTVIPKDNGEGRAIMGITPSVEKEDVSLDRAVSLG
;
A
#
# COMPACT_ATOMS: atom_id res chain seq x y z
N MET A 1 11.42 -4.43 17.57
CA MET A 1 10.45 -5.52 17.84
C MET A 1 9.07 -5.00 18.27
N LEU A 2 8.93 -4.03 19.19
CA LEU A 2 7.63 -3.52 19.67
C LEU A 2 6.77 -2.96 18.52
N ASN A 3 7.35 -2.16 17.62
CA ASN A 3 6.65 -1.59 16.45
C ASN A 3 6.14 -2.66 15.47
N ALA A 4 6.81 -3.82 15.37
CA ALA A 4 6.40 -4.91 14.50
C ALA A 4 5.11 -5.61 14.99
N ILE A 5 4.73 -5.43 16.25
CA ILE A 5 3.49 -5.98 16.82
C ILE A 5 2.41 -4.89 16.90
N ILE A 6 2.76 -3.69 17.31
CA ILE A 6 1.79 -2.60 17.52
C ILE A 6 1.15 -2.16 16.20
N ALA A 7 1.94 -1.99 15.13
CA ALA A 7 1.40 -1.52 13.86
C ALA A 7 0.34 -2.46 13.25
N PRO A 8 0.55 -3.79 13.14
CA PRO A 8 -0.48 -4.71 12.69
C PRO A 8 -1.75 -4.69 13.56
N VAL A 9 -1.61 -4.57 14.89
CA VAL A 9 -2.76 -4.51 15.81
C VAL A 9 -3.60 -3.26 15.56
N ILE A 10 -2.94 -2.09 15.37
CA ILE A 10 -3.65 -0.85 15.06
C ILE A 10 -4.37 -0.95 13.71
N VAL A 11 -3.69 -1.45 12.67
CA VAL A 11 -4.28 -1.61 11.33
C VAL A 11 -5.48 -2.55 11.40
N PHE A 12 -5.34 -3.69 12.08
CA PHE A 12 -6.44 -4.64 12.25
C PHE A 12 -7.63 -4.01 13.01
N ALA A 13 -7.37 -3.27 14.08
CA ALA A 13 -8.40 -2.57 14.84
C ALA A 13 -9.17 -1.57 13.97
N ILE A 14 -8.46 -0.78 13.13
CA ILE A 14 -9.10 0.17 12.19
C ILE A 14 -10.00 -0.57 11.20
N ILE A 15 -9.50 -1.64 10.58
CA ILE A 15 -10.26 -2.43 9.60
C ILE A 15 -11.53 -2.99 10.24
N VAL A 16 -11.44 -3.52 11.46
CA VAL A 16 -12.58 -4.07 12.18
C VAL A 16 -13.59 -2.99 12.57
N ILE A 17 -13.13 -1.85 13.08
CA ILE A 17 -14.00 -0.73 13.44
C ILE A 17 -14.80 -0.24 12.22
N VAL A 18 -14.13 -0.11 11.08
CA VAL A 18 -14.77 0.31 9.83
C VAL A 18 -15.77 -0.75 9.34
N HIS A 19 -15.39 -2.02 9.42
CA HIS A 19 -16.26 -3.14 9.07
C HIS A 19 -17.56 -3.15 9.92
N GLU A 20 -17.39 -3.13 11.23
CA GLU A 20 -18.56 -3.08 12.15
C GLU A 20 -19.37 -1.81 11.98
N GLY A 21 -18.66 -0.69 11.72
CA GLY A 21 -19.28 0.60 11.36
C GLY A 21 -20.14 0.51 10.11
N GLY A 22 -19.74 -0.28 9.13
CA GLY A 22 -20.50 -0.55 7.91
C GLY A 22 -21.83 -1.27 8.20
N HIS A 23 -21.81 -2.33 8.98
CA HIS A 23 -23.02 -3.04 9.42
C HIS A 23 -23.94 -2.12 10.22
N PHE A 24 -23.37 -1.37 11.17
CA PHE A 24 -24.10 -0.40 11.97
C PHE A 24 -24.78 0.67 11.12
N PHE A 25 -24.03 1.28 10.20
CA PHE A 25 -24.55 2.33 9.33
C PHE A 25 -25.69 1.83 8.46
N MET A 26 -25.52 0.66 7.83
CA MET A 26 -26.56 0.06 6.99
C MET A 26 -27.80 -0.36 7.81
N ALA A 27 -27.62 -0.86 9.04
CA ALA A 27 -28.74 -1.16 9.91
C ALA A 27 -29.55 0.09 10.26
N LYS A 28 -28.87 1.18 10.61
CA LYS A 28 -29.55 2.47 10.90
C LYS A 28 -30.20 3.06 9.66
N LEU A 29 -29.53 3.04 8.51
CA LEU A 29 -30.05 3.54 7.24
C LEU A 29 -31.33 2.80 6.82
N THR A 30 -31.39 1.49 7.05
CA THR A 30 -32.55 0.66 6.75
C THR A 30 -33.61 0.65 7.87
N GLY A 31 -33.43 1.48 8.91
CA GLY A 31 -34.37 1.66 10.03
C GLY A 31 -34.42 0.47 11.00
N MET A 32 -33.37 -0.34 11.05
CA MET A 32 -33.25 -1.40 12.04
C MET A 32 -32.86 -0.84 13.41
N LYS A 33 -33.36 -1.47 14.47
CA LYS A 33 -32.97 -1.15 15.84
C LYS A 33 -31.62 -1.79 16.14
N VAL A 34 -30.64 -0.97 16.57
CA VAL A 34 -29.34 -1.44 17.04
C VAL A 34 -29.23 -1.16 18.52
N ASP A 35 -29.20 -2.21 19.33
CA ASP A 35 -29.14 -2.12 20.79
C ASP A 35 -27.74 -1.79 21.28
N GLU A 36 -26.70 -2.38 20.69
CA GLU A 36 -25.30 -2.12 21.04
C GLU A 36 -24.40 -2.12 19.82
N PHE A 37 -23.50 -1.14 19.76
CA PHE A 37 -22.32 -1.10 18.90
C PHE A 37 -21.09 -1.22 19.78
N ALA A 38 -20.35 -2.29 19.65
CA ALA A 38 -19.20 -2.59 20.48
C ALA A 38 -17.91 -2.71 19.66
N VAL A 39 -16.86 -2.04 20.12
CA VAL A 39 -15.48 -2.21 19.62
C VAL A 39 -14.74 -3.05 20.64
N GLY A 40 -14.21 -4.19 20.19
CA GLY A 40 -13.54 -5.17 21.03
C GLY A 40 -14.48 -6.20 21.68
N PHE A 41 -13.88 -7.07 22.45
CA PHE A 41 -14.54 -8.13 23.22
C PHE A 41 -14.18 -8.03 24.71
N GLY A 42 -14.84 -8.84 25.55
CA GLY A 42 -14.60 -8.91 26.99
C GLY A 42 -15.30 -7.81 27.79
N PRO A 43 -14.79 -7.47 28.99
CA PRO A 43 -15.43 -6.48 29.86
C PRO A 43 -15.41 -5.10 29.25
N LYS A 44 -16.47 -4.30 29.54
CA LYS A 44 -16.60 -2.92 29.10
C LYS A 44 -15.61 -2.04 29.86
N ILE A 45 -14.77 -1.28 29.12
CA ILE A 45 -13.88 -0.26 29.71
C ILE A 45 -14.65 1.06 29.82
N VAL A 46 -15.29 1.47 28.70
CA VAL A 46 -16.08 2.68 28.59
C VAL A 46 -17.35 2.38 27.82
N SER A 47 -18.46 2.94 28.26
CA SER A 47 -19.71 2.87 27.49
C SER A 47 -20.54 4.13 27.71
N PHE A 48 -21.27 4.52 26.67
CA PHE A 48 -22.27 5.58 26.74
C PHE A 48 -23.48 5.23 25.87
N ARG A 49 -24.64 5.76 26.21
CA ARG A 49 -25.87 5.55 25.45
C ARG A 49 -26.21 6.82 24.68
N LYS A 50 -26.48 6.68 23.39
CA LYS A 50 -27.03 7.76 22.57
C LYS A 50 -28.30 7.27 21.86
N GLY A 51 -29.42 7.83 22.23
CA GLY A 51 -30.73 7.32 21.82
C GLY A 51 -30.95 5.88 22.32
N GLU A 52 -31.30 4.99 21.44
CA GLU A 52 -31.56 3.58 21.74
C GLU A 52 -30.27 2.71 21.75
N THR A 53 -29.18 3.20 21.19
CA THR A 53 -27.93 2.41 21.00
C THR A 53 -26.94 2.65 22.15
N LEU A 54 -26.43 1.58 22.72
CA LEU A 54 -25.29 1.59 23.63
C LEU A 54 -23.99 1.47 22.82
N TYR A 55 -23.12 2.45 22.94
CA TYR A 55 -21.76 2.41 22.37
C TYR A 55 -20.79 1.94 23.43
N SER A 56 -19.97 0.94 23.15
CA SER A 56 -19.03 0.38 24.12
C SER A 56 -17.65 0.12 23.54
N LEU A 57 -16.62 0.46 24.33
CA LEU A 57 -15.24 0.03 24.11
C LEU A 57 -14.92 -1.06 25.13
N ARG A 58 -14.35 -2.15 24.65
CA ARG A 58 -14.07 -3.35 25.45
C ARG A 58 -12.57 -3.62 25.53
N ALA A 59 -12.19 -4.44 26.52
CA ALA A 59 -10.80 -4.62 26.92
C ALA A 59 -9.90 -5.31 25.87
N ILE A 60 -10.46 -6.14 25.00
CA ILE A 60 -9.71 -6.89 23.98
C ILE A 60 -9.99 -6.25 22.63
N PRO A 61 -9.03 -5.48 22.03
CA PRO A 61 -9.26 -4.71 20.80
C PRO A 61 -9.23 -5.56 19.53
N LEU A 62 -9.51 -6.83 19.62
CA LEU A 62 -9.49 -7.80 18.51
C LEU A 62 -10.92 -8.13 18.09
N GLY A 63 -11.53 -7.22 17.30
CA GLY A 63 -12.88 -7.44 16.80
C GLY A 63 -13.88 -6.39 17.29
N GLY A 64 -15.15 -6.69 17.07
CA GLY A 64 -16.29 -5.86 17.46
C GLY A 64 -17.59 -6.61 17.19
N TYR A 65 -18.71 -6.01 17.49
CA TYR A 65 -20.02 -6.53 17.10
C TYR A 65 -21.12 -5.46 17.11
N ASN A 66 -22.14 -5.74 16.33
CA ASN A 66 -23.39 -5.01 16.33
C ASN A 66 -24.50 -5.90 16.89
N LYS A 67 -25.11 -5.49 17.99
CA LYS A 67 -26.34 -6.15 18.48
C LYS A 67 -27.55 -5.52 17.79
N ILE A 68 -27.96 -6.12 16.66
CA ILE A 68 -29.14 -5.71 15.91
C ILE A 68 -30.34 -6.53 16.42
N ALA A 69 -31.43 -5.87 16.80
CA ALA A 69 -32.64 -6.53 17.29
C ALA A 69 -33.13 -7.59 16.28
N GLY A 70 -33.47 -8.78 16.75
CA GLY A 70 -33.97 -9.88 15.94
C GLY A 70 -32.98 -10.54 14.99
N MET A 71 -31.70 -10.19 15.06
CA MET A 71 -30.63 -10.89 14.29
C MET A 71 -30.30 -12.21 14.95
N ASN A 72 -30.20 -12.22 16.28
CA ASN A 72 -30.24 -13.42 17.11
C ASN A 72 -31.69 -13.73 17.47
N ARG A 73 -31.95 -14.66 18.37
CA ARG A 73 -33.32 -15.03 18.75
C ARG A 73 -34.00 -14.06 19.73
N ASP A 74 -33.36 -12.90 20.01
CA ASP A 74 -33.86 -11.87 20.90
C ASP A 74 -34.69 -10.82 20.14
N ASP A 75 -35.65 -10.21 20.78
CA ASP A 75 -36.45 -9.08 20.27
C ASP A 75 -37.13 -9.34 18.90
N LEU A 76 -37.69 -10.55 18.71
CA LEU A 76 -38.32 -10.94 17.43
C LEU A 76 -39.60 -10.13 17.13
N ASP A 77 -40.26 -9.58 18.15
CA ASP A 77 -41.52 -8.87 18.04
C ASP A 77 -41.34 -7.37 17.75
N ASP A 78 -40.12 -6.84 17.82
CA ASP A 78 -39.87 -5.43 17.45
C ASP A 78 -40.07 -5.25 15.93
N PRO A 79 -40.99 -4.32 15.52
CA PRO A 79 -41.22 -4.08 14.09
C PRO A 79 -39.98 -3.64 13.32
N ARG A 80 -38.92 -3.19 14.01
CA ARG A 80 -37.63 -2.80 13.47
C ARG A 80 -36.57 -3.90 13.58
N ALA A 81 -36.97 -5.10 14.03
CA ALA A 81 -36.06 -6.25 14.08
C ALA A 81 -35.59 -6.65 12.70
N PHE A 82 -34.34 -7.16 12.61
CA PHE A 82 -33.72 -7.64 11.38
C PHE A 82 -34.62 -8.60 10.60
N ARG A 83 -35.30 -9.53 11.29
CA ARG A 83 -36.18 -10.52 10.67
C ARG A 83 -37.44 -9.93 10.04
N GLN A 84 -37.93 -8.81 10.56
CA GLN A 84 -39.13 -8.11 10.09
C GLN A 84 -38.83 -7.24 8.84
N ARG A 85 -37.55 -7.02 8.52
CA ARG A 85 -37.16 -6.17 7.38
C ARG A 85 -37.17 -6.92 6.05
N PRO A 86 -37.39 -6.22 4.92
CA PRO A 86 -37.36 -6.81 3.59
C PRO A 86 -35.95 -7.34 3.27
N THR A 87 -35.89 -8.33 2.37
CA THR A 87 -34.64 -9.05 2.04
C THR A 87 -33.53 -8.11 1.57
N TRP A 88 -33.84 -7.10 0.76
CA TRP A 88 -32.84 -6.13 0.30
C TRP A 88 -32.16 -5.38 1.46
N ALA A 89 -32.92 -5.00 2.50
CA ALA A 89 -32.37 -4.33 3.67
C ALA A 89 -31.45 -5.25 4.48
N LYS A 90 -31.82 -6.53 4.61
CA LYS A 90 -30.98 -7.57 5.23
C LYS A 90 -29.67 -7.75 4.47
N LEU A 91 -29.72 -7.83 3.13
CA LEU A 91 -28.53 -7.95 2.27
C LEU A 91 -27.62 -6.73 2.40
N LEU A 92 -28.17 -5.50 2.44
CA LEU A 92 -27.38 -4.29 2.67
C LEU A 92 -26.64 -4.31 4.00
N VAL A 93 -27.31 -4.76 5.07
CA VAL A 93 -26.66 -4.87 6.38
C VAL A 93 -25.54 -5.91 6.34
N ILE A 94 -25.81 -7.10 5.78
CA ILE A 94 -24.80 -8.18 5.71
C ILE A 94 -23.60 -7.75 4.86
N ALA A 95 -23.82 -7.08 3.72
CA ALA A 95 -22.75 -6.60 2.84
C ALA A 95 -22.05 -5.34 3.36
N GLY A 96 -22.67 -4.62 4.31
CA GLY A 96 -22.23 -3.31 4.79
C GLY A 96 -20.79 -3.29 5.29
N GLY A 97 -20.41 -4.29 6.07
CA GLY A 97 -19.05 -4.38 6.59
C GLY A 97 -18.00 -4.49 5.49
N ALA A 98 -18.20 -5.41 4.54
CA ALA A 98 -17.29 -5.59 3.42
C ALA A 98 -17.24 -4.34 2.52
N LEU A 99 -18.39 -3.73 2.23
CA LEU A 99 -18.47 -2.51 1.43
C LEU A 99 -17.66 -1.36 2.05
N PHE A 100 -17.78 -1.16 3.36
CA PHE A 100 -17.03 -0.12 4.05
C PHE A 100 -15.52 -0.39 4.08
N ASN A 101 -15.10 -1.64 4.14
CA ASN A 101 -13.67 -1.98 4.00
C ASN A 101 -13.14 -1.71 2.59
N ILE A 102 -13.93 -1.97 1.55
CA ILE A 102 -13.57 -1.60 0.17
C ILE A 102 -13.45 -0.08 0.04
N LEU A 103 -14.41 0.68 0.58
CA LEU A 103 -14.33 2.14 0.60
C LEU A 103 -13.10 2.65 1.37
N LEU A 104 -12.79 2.03 2.53
CA LEU A 104 -11.59 2.36 3.29
C LEU A 104 -10.32 2.16 2.46
N ALA A 105 -10.20 1.01 1.78
CA ALA A 105 -9.06 0.72 0.91
C ALA A 105 -8.96 1.75 -0.23
N PHE A 106 -10.07 2.06 -0.89
CA PHE A 106 -10.13 3.08 -1.93
C PHE A 106 -9.63 4.45 -1.44
N PHE A 107 -10.11 4.92 -0.28
CA PHE A 107 -9.68 6.21 0.27
C PHE A 107 -8.21 6.20 0.69
N ILE A 108 -7.71 5.10 1.25
CA ILE A 108 -6.31 4.97 1.63
C ILE A 108 -5.41 5.02 0.39
N PHE A 109 -5.71 4.25 -0.67
CA PHE A 109 -4.91 4.26 -1.89
C PHE A 109 -4.97 5.61 -2.59
N THR A 110 -6.16 6.22 -2.69
CA THR A 110 -6.30 7.58 -3.22
C THR A 110 -5.41 8.57 -2.45
N ALA A 111 -5.43 8.52 -1.12
CA ALA A 111 -4.59 9.38 -0.29
C ALA A 111 -3.09 9.12 -0.48
N ILE A 112 -2.69 7.85 -0.61
CA ILE A 112 -1.29 7.48 -0.88
C ILE A 112 -0.82 8.06 -2.21
N PHE A 113 -1.59 7.88 -3.29
CA PHE A 113 -1.23 8.41 -4.61
C PHE A 113 -1.23 9.94 -4.63
N PHE A 114 -2.19 10.57 -3.96
CA PHE A 114 -2.26 12.02 -3.89
C PHE A 114 -1.08 12.65 -3.10
N ILE A 115 -0.68 12.02 -1.98
CA ILE A 115 0.39 12.55 -1.12
C ILE A 115 1.77 12.20 -1.67
N ASN A 116 1.98 10.95 -2.09
CA ASN A 116 3.29 10.47 -2.51
C ASN A 116 3.56 10.67 -4.01
N GLY A 117 2.54 10.89 -4.82
CA GLY A 117 2.65 10.88 -6.27
C GLY A 117 2.88 9.47 -6.84
N ILE A 118 3.14 9.41 -8.12
CA ILE A 118 3.53 8.19 -8.83
C ILE A 118 5.02 8.25 -9.13
N HIS A 119 5.71 7.15 -8.89
CA HIS A 119 7.12 7.00 -9.23
C HIS A 119 7.22 6.25 -10.56
N THR A 120 7.55 6.97 -11.62
CA THR A 120 7.76 6.41 -12.95
C THR A 120 9.23 6.23 -13.23
N PHE A 121 9.61 5.05 -13.73
CA PHE A 121 10.97 4.82 -14.20
C PHE A 121 11.16 5.56 -15.52
N LYS A 122 12.19 6.38 -15.60
CA LYS A 122 12.60 6.97 -16.87
C LYS A 122 13.44 5.96 -17.64
N ASP A 123 13.05 5.68 -18.88
CA ASP A 123 13.84 4.86 -19.80
C ASP A 123 14.98 5.70 -20.42
N ILE A 124 15.73 6.35 -19.55
CA ILE A 124 16.95 7.09 -19.88
C ILE A 124 18.14 6.44 -19.18
N PRO A 125 19.32 6.40 -19.80
CA PRO A 125 20.47 5.71 -19.25
C PRO A 125 21.18 6.52 -18.15
N VAL A 126 20.42 6.93 -17.12
CA VAL A 126 20.90 7.70 -15.97
C VAL A 126 20.82 6.83 -14.71
N ALA A 127 21.93 6.74 -13.99
CA ALA A 127 21.98 6.05 -12.70
C ALA A 127 21.13 6.82 -11.67
N GLY A 128 20.00 6.26 -11.24
CA GLY A 128 19.15 6.83 -10.20
C GLY A 128 19.74 6.67 -8.81
N SER A 129 20.24 5.45 -8.51
CA SER A 129 21.05 5.20 -7.31
C SER A 129 22.18 4.21 -7.62
N VAL A 130 23.18 4.22 -6.79
CA VAL A 130 24.33 3.30 -6.86
C VAL A 130 24.40 2.56 -5.53
N LEU A 131 24.34 1.23 -5.58
CA LEU A 131 24.40 0.39 -4.39
C LEU A 131 25.79 0.46 -3.78
N GLU A 132 25.88 0.61 -2.47
CA GLU A 132 27.13 0.58 -1.72
C GLU A 132 27.88 -0.74 -2.01
N GLU A 133 29.22 -0.68 -2.07
CA GLU A 133 30.09 -1.82 -2.37
C GLU A 133 29.86 -2.50 -3.74
N SER A 134 29.03 -1.93 -4.59
CA SER A 134 28.80 -2.43 -5.96
C SER A 134 30.01 -2.21 -6.87
N SER A 135 29.96 -2.84 -8.05
CA SER A 135 30.99 -2.63 -9.08
C SER A 135 30.98 -1.20 -9.60
N ALA A 136 29.81 -0.60 -9.73
CA ALA A 136 29.65 0.79 -10.15
C ALA A 136 30.18 1.77 -9.10
N ALA A 137 29.88 1.56 -7.80
CA ALA A 137 30.41 2.39 -6.72
C ALA A 137 31.95 2.37 -6.67
N ARG A 138 32.56 1.19 -6.79
CA ARG A 138 34.03 1.05 -6.82
C ARG A 138 34.66 1.70 -8.05
N ALA A 139 33.94 1.76 -9.16
CA ALA A 139 34.39 2.44 -10.38
C ALA A 139 34.21 3.97 -10.31
N GLY A 140 33.56 4.49 -9.26
CA GLY A 140 33.33 5.92 -9.08
C GLY A 140 32.10 6.45 -9.80
N ILE A 141 31.19 5.59 -10.25
CA ILE A 141 29.86 6.00 -10.78
C ILE A 141 29.01 6.49 -9.62
N LYS A 142 28.31 7.58 -9.83
CA LYS A 142 27.44 8.22 -8.86
C LYS A 142 26.00 8.31 -9.35
N ALA A 143 25.06 8.51 -8.43
CA ALA A 143 23.70 8.87 -8.78
C ALA A 143 23.69 10.17 -9.60
N GLY A 144 22.90 10.19 -10.66
CA GLY A 144 22.85 11.28 -11.64
C GLY A 144 23.78 11.11 -12.85
N ASP A 145 24.75 10.21 -12.80
CA ASP A 145 25.63 9.97 -13.95
C ASP A 145 24.85 9.32 -15.10
N LYS A 146 25.03 9.87 -16.31
CA LYS A 146 24.46 9.31 -17.53
C LYS A 146 25.46 8.36 -18.18
N ILE A 147 25.03 7.12 -18.43
CA ILE A 147 25.84 6.13 -19.15
C ILE A 147 25.74 6.41 -20.64
N ILE A 148 26.88 6.69 -21.29
CA ILE A 148 26.94 7.05 -22.71
C ILE A 148 27.19 5.82 -23.56
N SER A 149 28.21 4.98 -23.18
CA SER A 149 28.56 3.75 -23.89
C SER A 149 29.18 2.75 -22.93
N ILE A 150 29.13 1.47 -23.32
CA ILE A 150 29.77 0.34 -22.63
C ILE A 150 30.54 -0.46 -23.70
N ASN A 151 31.86 -0.57 -23.58
CA ASN A 151 32.74 -1.20 -24.58
C ASN A 151 32.46 -0.68 -26.00
N GLU A 152 32.39 0.66 -26.16
CA GLU A 152 32.12 1.36 -27.42
C GLU A 152 30.67 1.21 -27.95
N GLU A 153 29.88 0.28 -27.40
CA GLU A 153 28.45 0.15 -27.72
C GLU A 153 27.67 1.30 -27.08
N LYS A 154 26.94 2.07 -27.90
CA LYS A 154 26.15 3.22 -27.46
C LYS A 154 25.00 2.77 -26.60
N VAL A 155 24.74 3.51 -25.50
CA VAL A 155 23.60 3.30 -24.59
C VAL A 155 22.63 4.46 -24.79
N GLU A 156 21.43 4.16 -25.27
CA GLU A 156 20.39 5.16 -25.52
C GLU A 156 19.26 5.09 -24.48
N ARG A 157 18.98 3.88 -23.99
CA ARG A 157 17.92 3.60 -23.01
C ARG A 157 18.47 2.81 -21.82
N TRP A 158 17.74 2.81 -20.73
CA TRP A 158 18.09 2.04 -19.54
C TRP A 158 18.23 0.54 -19.83
N GLU A 159 17.33 0.01 -20.64
CA GLU A 159 17.32 -1.42 -21.02
C GLU A 159 18.62 -1.87 -21.71
N ASP A 160 19.27 -0.99 -22.46
CA ASP A 160 20.54 -1.29 -23.17
C ASP A 160 21.64 -1.68 -22.18
N ILE A 161 21.66 -1.03 -20.99
CA ILE A 161 22.65 -1.33 -19.95
C ILE A 161 22.53 -2.79 -19.52
N GLY A 162 21.31 -3.23 -19.20
CA GLY A 162 21.05 -4.63 -18.82
C GLY A 162 21.42 -5.61 -19.92
N ARG A 163 21.03 -5.31 -21.17
CA ARG A 163 21.32 -6.14 -22.34
C ARG A 163 22.83 -6.31 -22.58
N ILE A 164 23.59 -5.21 -22.49
CA ILE A 164 25.05 -5.23 -22.74
C ILE A 164 25.82 -5.92 -21.63
N VAL A 165 25.36 -5.80 -20.38
CA VAL A 165 26.10 -6.25 -19.19
C VAL A 165 25.76 -7.68 -18.77
N SER A 166 24.55 -8.16 -19.04
CA SER A 166 23.98 -9.37 -18.43
C SER A 166 24.81 -10.65 -18.56
N ASP A 167 25.61 -10.80 -19.64
CA ASP A 167 26.45 -11.96 -19.92
C ASP A 167 27.92 -11.74 -19.59
N LYS A 168 28.28 -10.63 -18.94
CA LYS A 168 29.65 -10.18 -18.75
C LYS A 168 30.14 -10.20 -17.30
N ALA A 169 29.60 -11.11 -16.48
CA ALA A 169 30.09 -11.29 -15.13
C ALA A 169 31.60 -11.54 -15.07
N GLY A 170 32.31 -10.82 -14.22
CA GLY A 170 33.75 -10.92 -14.05
C GLY A 170 34.60 -10.35 -15.21
N ARG A 171 33.98 -9.85 -16.28
CA ARG A 171 34.72 -9.22 -17.40
C ARG A 171 34.94 -7.74 -17.15
N VAL A 172 36.07 -7.24 -17.60
CA VAL A 172 36.40 -5.81 -17.52
C VAL A 172 35.61 -5.05 -18.59
N LEU A 173 34.79 -4.09 -18.20
CA LEU A 173 34.04 -3.22 -19.10
C LEU A 173 34.56 -1.79 -19.03
N SER A 174 34.75 -1.17 -20.20
CA SER A 174 35.01 0.25 -20.33
C SER A 174 33.68 0.99 -20.44
N VAL A 175 33.36 1.81 -19.47
CA VAL A 175 32.11 2.56 -19.41
C VAL A 175 32.37 4.04 -19.51
N VAL A 176 31.81 4.69 -20.53
CA VAL A 176 31.85 6.15 -20.66
C VAL A 176 30.63 6.72 -19.99
N ILE A 177 30.83 7.59 -19.01
CA ILE A 177 29.78 8.31 -18.26
C ILE A 177 29.88 9.80 -18.53
N ASP A 178 28.75 10.47 -18.44
CA ASP A 178 28.65 11.93 -18.34
C ASP A 178 28.24 12.28 -16.91
N SER A 179 29.15 12.89 -16.19
CA SER A 179 28.97 13.34 -14.82
C SER A 179 28.97 14.85 -14.80
N GLU A 180 27.80 15.47 -14.65
CA GLU A 180 27.62 16.94 -14.63
C GLU A 180 28.21 17.65 -15.86
N GLY A 181 28.06 17.08 -17.05
CA GLY A 181 28.57 17.62 -18.31
C GLY A 181 30.04 17.26 -18.61
N VAL A 182 30.69 16.50 -17.71
CA VAL A 182 32.08 16.05 -17.92
C VAL A 182 32.09 14.57 -18.27
N LYS A 183 32.53 14.25 -19.49
CA LYS A 183 32.70 12.84 -19.90
C LYS A 183 33.91 12.21 -19.26
N LYS A 184 33.73 11.03 -18.67
CA LYS A 184 34.77 10.24 -18.03
C LYS A 184 34.66 8.80 -18.48
N THR A 185 35.78 8.13 -18.62
CA THR A 185 35.84 6.68 -18.86
C THR A 185 36.20 6.00 -17.54
N VAL A 186 35.39 5.08 -17.11
CA VAL A 186 35.60 4.29 -15.88
C VAL A 186 35.62 2.79 -16.22
N THR A 187 36.35 2.02 -15.42
CA THR A 187 36.41 0.58 -15.56
C THR A 187 35.49 -0.09 -14.56
N VAL A 188 34.58 -0.91 -15.05
CA VAL A 188 33.62 -1.64 -14.22
C VAL A 188 33.79 -3.14 -14.45
N ILE A 189 33.79 -3.92 -13.38
CA ILE A 189 33.78 -5.39 -13.44
C ILE A 189 32.45 -5.87 -12.83
N PRO A 190 31.40 -6.16 -13.66
CA PRO A 190 30.12 -6.61 -13.17
C PRO A 190 30.23 -7.91 -12.37
N LYS A 191 29.41 -8.03 -11.35
CA LYS A 191 29.28 -9.25 -10.53
C LYS A 191 28.04 -10.04 -10.92
N ASP A 192 28.11 -11.36 -10.81
CA ASP A 192 26.90 -12.19 -10.86
C ASP A 192 25.98 -11.87 -9.69
N ASN A 193 24.67 -11.73 -9.96
CA ASN A 193 23.65 -11.48 -8.94
C ASN A 193 23.20 -12.75 -8.20
N GLY A 194 23.79 -13.91 -8.50
CA GLY A 194 23.41 -15.23 -7.97
C GLY A 194 22.33 -15.95 -8.80
N GLU A 195 21.80 -15.31 -9.84
CA GLU A 195 20.80 -15.87 -10.76
C GLU A 195 21.37 -16.04 -12.20
N GLY A 196 22.70 -15.96 -12.34
CA GLY A 196 23.38 -16.08 -13.62
C GLY A 196 23.35 -14.81 -14.49
N ARG A 197 23.01 -13.65 -13.90
CA ARG A 197 23.04 -12.36 -14.59
C ARG A 197 24.08 -11.44 -13.98
N ALA A 198 24.86 -10.82 -14.83
CA ALA A 198 25.82 -9.81 -14.40
C ALA A 198 25.14 -8.47 -14.14
N ILE A 199 25.48 -7.82 -13.03
CA ILE A 199 24.98 -6.51 -12.64
C ILE A 199 26.14 -5.58 -12.24
N MET A 200 25.96 -4.28 -12.47
CA MET A 200 26.90 -3.25 -12.02
C MET A 200 26.50 -2.67 -10.65
N GLY A 201 25.25 -2.84 -10.24
CA GLY A 201 24.70 -2.32 -8.98
C GLY A 201 24.26 -0.87 -9.07
N ILE A 202 23.63 -0.50 -10.19
CA ILE A 202 22.92 0.77 -10.40
C ILE A 202 21.44 0.52 -10.59
N THR A 203 20.61 1.48 -10.21
CA THR A 203 19.15 1.46 -10.46
C THR A 203 18.77 2.54 -11.46
N PRO A 204 17.65 2.40 -12.17
CA PRO A 204 17.17 3.43 -13.07
C PRO A 204 16.81 4.72 -12.32
N SER A 205 16.87 5.83 -13.03
CA SER A 205 16.35 7.10 -12.53
C SER A 205 14.83 7.03 -12.39
N VAL A 206 14.33 7.51 -11.25
CA VAL A 206 12.90 7.56 -10.94
C VAL A 206 12.48 9.01 -10.87
N GLU A 207 11.44 9.36 -11.58
CA GLU A 207 10.81 10.67 -11.45
C GLU A 207 9.54 10.56 -10.63
N LYS A 208 9.41 11.44 -9.64
CA LYS A 208 8.16 11.62 -8.92
C LYS A 208 7.26 12.53 -9.77
N GLU A 209 6.13 12.00 -10.19
CA GLU A 209 5.06 12.77 -10.82
C GLU A 209 4.01 13.08 -9.75
N ASP A 210 3.77 14.35 -9.47
CA ASP A 210 2.69 14.76 -8.58
C ASP A 210 1.35 14.45 -9.25
N VAL A 211 0.45 13.83 -8.50
CA VAL A 211 -0.83 13.35 -9.01
C VAL A 211 -1.94 14.29 -8.54
N SER A 212 -2.72 14.81 -9.47
CA SER A 212 -3.93 15.56 -9.16
C SER A 212 -4.98 14.67 -8.49
N LEU A 213 -5.89 15.26 -7.72
CA LEU A 213 -6.89 14.50 -6.95
C LEU A 213 -7.77 13.62 -7.84
N ASP A 214 -8.19 14.11 -9.01
CA ASP A 214 -8.99 13.35 -9.98
C ASP A 214 -8.24 12.12 -10.51
N ARG A 215 -6.94 12.27 -10.78
CA ARG A 215 -6.09 11.14 -11.20
C ARG A 215 -5.83 10.17 -10.04
N ALA A 216 -5.62 10.67 -8.81
CA ALA A 216 -5.45 9.82 -7.63
C ALA A 216 -6.72 8.97 -7.37
N VAL A 217 -7.91 9.56 -7.56
CA VAL A 217 -9.20 8.84 -7.47
C VAL A 217 -9.33 7.76 -8.55
N SER A 218 -8.80 7.98 -9.76
CA SER A 218 -8.86 6.98 -10.84
C SER A 218 -7.89 5.81 -10.65
N LEU A 219 -6.93 5.94 -9.74
CA LEU A 219 -5.90 4.94 -9.43
C LEU A 219 -6.20 4.14 -8.15
N GLY A 220 -7.04 4.68 -7.25
CA GLY A 220 -7.48 4.02 -6.01
C GLY A 220 -8.70 3.15 -6.23
#